data_47abb1cf85f2bd26c9ec215e1e669d2f
#
_entry.id   47abb1cf85f2bd26c9ec215e1e669d2f
#
_cell.length_a   1.000
_cell.length_b   1.000
_cell.length_c   1.000
_cell.angle_alpha   90.00
_cell.angle_beta   90.00
_cell.angle_gamma   90.00
#
_symmetry.space_group_name_H-M   'P 1'
#
loop_
_entity.id
_entity.type
_entity.pdbx_description
1 polymer ?
#
loop_
_entity_poly.entity_id
_entity_poly.type
_entity_poly.pdbx_seq_one_letter_code
_entity_poly.pdbx_strand_id
1 'polypeptide(L)'
;MATNFRIGRSYTGLGMFATKPFKRRDYIATYRGPHITNEESEKREQRGATYMFALSKTHTIDGSPRYNIARYINHSCRPNAEPVGRNGGIVIIASKKIEPEEEITYHYGKDYFSYFVEAGGCKCAWCRAKKARKRRKARMLKAKAAKRKRSAKTVKKRKKTRAKS
;
A
#
# COMPACT_ATOMS: atom_id res chain seq x y z
N MET A 1 5.27 -26.21 -13.22
CA MET A 1 4.59 -25.16 -14.00
C MET A 1 5.19 -23.82 -13.63
N ALA A 2 5.57 -23.01 -14.62
CA ALA A 2 6.10 -21.66 -14.35
C ALA A 2 5.00 -20.79 -13.71
N THR A 3 5.30 -20.18 -12.58
CA THR A 3 4.38 -19.25 -11.92
C THR A 3 4.30 -17.95 -12.71
N ASN A 4 3.11 -17.35 -12.80
CA ASN A 4 2.91 -16.07 -13.49
C ASN A 4 3.29 -14.85 -12.63
N PHE A 5 4.05 -15.08 -11.54
CA PHE A 5 4.54 -14.06 -10.64
C PHE A 5 5.92 -14.43 -10.08
N ARG A 6 6.62 -13.46 -9.55
CA ARG A 6 7.87 -13.59 -8.81
C ARG A 6 7.80 -12.83 -7.49
N ILE A 7 8.61 -13.23 -6.52
CA ILE A 7 8.82 -12.46 -5.28
C ILE A 7 10.08 -11.61 -5.48
N GLY A 8 9.97 -10.35 -5.10
CA GLY A 8 11.06 -9.38 -5.26
C GLY A 8 11.01 -8.29 -4.20
N ARG A 9 11.97 -7.37 -4.24
CA ARG A 9 12.00 -6.22 -3.34
C ARG A 9 10.88 -5.25 -3.67
N SER A 10 10.08 -4.88 -2.66
CA SER A 10 9.10 -3.81 -2.68
C SER A 10 9.49 -2.72 -1.69
N TYR A 11 8.72 -1.64 -1.65
CA TYR A 11 8.97 -0.54 -0.71
C TYR A 11 8.72 -0.93 0.75
N THR A 12 7.92 -1.95 1.00
CA THR A 12 7.56 -2.44 2.34
C THR A 12 8.27 -3.75 2.72
N GLY A 13 9.31 -4.11 1.99
CA GLY A 13 10.04 -5.38 2.18
C GLY A 13 9.97 -6.26 0.92
N LEU A 14 9.49 -7.50 1.05
CA LEU A 14 9.21 -8.35 -0.12
C LEU A 14 7.81 -8.07 -0.65
N GLY A 15 7.64 -8.21 -1.95
CA GLY A 15 6.38 -8.09 -2.65
C GLY A 15 6.22 -9.14 -3.74
N MET A 16 5.00 -9.35 -4.22
CA MET A 16 4.69 -10.22 -5.35
C MET A 16 4.52 -9.38 -6.61
N PHE A 17 5.21 -9.73 -7.69
CA PHE A 17 5.19 -9.02 -8.97
C PHE A 17 4.74 -9.96 -10.09
N ALA A 18 3.90 -9.47 -10.97
CA ALA A 18 3.48 -10.21 -12.14
C ALA A 18 4.67 -10.44 -13.09
N THR A 19 4.82 -11.64 -13.63
CA THR A 19 5.79 -11.96 -14.71
C THR A 19 5.11 -12.08 -16.06
N LYS A 20 3.78 -12.29 -16.06
CA LYS A 20 2.90 -12.31 -17.22
C LYS A 20 1.66 -11.45 -16.93
N PRO A 21 0.95 -10.96 -17.94
CA PRO A 21 -0.25 -10.17 -17.71
C PRO A 21 -1.36 -11.01 -17.10
N PHE A 22 -2.07 -10.44 -16.12
CA PHE A 22 -3.33 -11.00 -15.60
C PHE A 22 -4.51 -10.19 -16.15
N LYS A 23 -5.54 -10.86 -16.58
CA LYS A 23 -6.84 -10.26 -16.91
C LYS A 23 -7.66 -10.12 -15.62
N ARG A 24 -8.66 -9.25 -15.63
CA ARG A 24 -9.62 -9.16 -14.55
C ARG A 24 -10.27 -10.54 -14.28
N ARG A 25 -10.36 -10.94 -13.02
CA ARG A 25 -10.82 -12.22 -12.48
C ARG A 25 -9.86 -13.39 -12.66
N ASP A 26 -8.70 -13.22 -13.25
CA ASP A 26 -7.69 -14.26 -13.28
C ASP A 26 -7.28 -14.64 -11.85
N TYR A 27 -7.13 -15.95 -11.61
CA TYR A 27 -6.59 -16.50 -10.39
C TYR A 27 -5.10 -16.14 -10.26
N ILE A 28 -4.70 -15.67 -9.08
CA ILE A 28 -3.31 -15.32 -8.78
C ILE A 28 -2.72 -16.34 -7.80
N ALA A 29 -3.30 -16.49 -6.62
CA ALA A 29 -2.78 -17.36 -5.57
C ALA A 29 -3.89 -17.75 -4.59
N THR A 30 -3.68 -18.83 -3.83
CA THR A 30 -4.50 -19.17 -2.66
C THR A 30 -3.78 -18.71 -1.40
N TYR A 31 -4.51 -18.08 -0.49
CA TYR A 31 -4.02 -17.78 0.85
C TYR A 31 -4.10 -19.05 1.69
N ARG A 32 -2.95 -19.59 2.09
CA ARG A 32 -2.82 -20.91 2.71
C ARG A 32 -2.32 -20.81 4.14
N GLY A 33 -2.79 -21.70 5.00
CA GLY A 33 -2.32 -21.80 6.37
C GLY A 33 -3.26 -22.63 7.23
N PRO A 34 -2.87 -22.93 8.46
CA PRO A 34 -3.76 -23.54 9.45
C PRO A 34 -4.97 -22.66 9.69
N HIS A 35 -6.14 -23.28 9.84
CA HIS A 35 -7.34 -22.62 10.34
C HIS A 35 -7.29 -22.64 11.87
N ILE A 36 -7.32 -21.48 12.47
CA ILE A 36 -7.31 -21.28 13.92
C ILE A 36 -8.56 -20.51 14.36
N THR A 37 -8.90 -20.55 15.62
CA THR A 37 -9.99 -19.73 16.15
C THR A 37 -9.59 -18.24 16.18
N ASN A 38 -10.56 -17.34 16.15
CA ASN A 38 -10.27 -15.92 16.24
C ASN A 38 -9.59 -15.55 17.57
N GLU A 39 -9.95 -16.21 18.68
CA GLU A 39 -9.27 -16.03 19.98
C GLU A 39 -7.78 -16.39 19.92
N GLU A 40 -7.45 -17.50 19.26
CA GLU A 40 -6.03 -17.88 19.08
C GLU A 40 -5.33 -16.91 18.15
N SER A 41 -6.00 -16.40 17.11
CA SER A 41 -5.46 -15.34 16.24
C SER A 41 -5.12 -14.08 17.03
N GLU A 42 -6.03 -13.60 17.85
CA GLU A 42 -5.82 -12.41 18.69
C GLU A 42 -4.63 -12.58 19.65
N LYS A 43 -4.52 -13.76 20.30
CA LYS A 43 -3.35 -14.06 21.16
C LYS A 43 -2.05 -14.03 20.39
N ARG A 44 -2.01 -14.51 19.15
CA ARG A 44 -0.83 -14.49 18.28
C ARG A 44 -0.51 -13.07 17.81
N GLU A 45 -1.50 -12.28 17.44
CA GLU A 45 -1.34 -10.89 17.03
C GLU A 45 -0.81 -10.00 18.17
N GLN A 46 -1.27 -10.20 19.41
CA GLN A 46 -0.72 -9.53 20.59
C GLN A 46 0.76 -9.86 20.83
N ARG A 47 1.23 -11.02 20.39
CA ARG A 47 2.65 -11.42 20.41
C ARG A 47 3.43 -10.97 19.17
N GLY A 48 2.81 -10.14 18.31
CA GLY A 48 3.42 -9.59 17.12
C GLY A 48 3.29 -10.46 15.86
N ALA A 49 2.45 -11.50 15.87
CA ALA A 49 2.17 -12.24 14.65
C ALA A 49 1.43 -11.35 13.65
N THR A 50 1.85 -11.47 12.39
CA THR A 50 1.22 -10.84 11.23
C THR A 50 0.74 -11.94 10.30
N TYR A 51 0.12 -11.63 9.19
CA TYR A 51 -0.39 -12.61 8.23
C TYR A 51 -1.65 -13.39 8.69
N MET A 52 -2.41 -12.85 9.62
CA MET A 52 -3.70 -13.40 10.01
C MET A 52 -4.77 -12.93 9.02
N PHE A 53 -5.52 -13.87 8.46
CA PHE A 53 -6.59 -13.57 7.50
C PHE A 53 -7.94 -14.07 8.06
N ALA A 54 -8.81 -13.15 8.46
CA ALA A 54 -10.14 -13.50 8.96
C ALA A 54 -10.95 -14.20 7.86
N LEU A 55 -11.37 -15.45 8.13
CA LEU A 55 -12.13 -16.27 7.21
C LEU A 55 -13.63 -16.18 7.49
N SER A 56 -14.00 -16.15 8.77
CA SER A 56 -15.38 -16.11 9.25
C SER A 56 -15.45 -15.39 10.59
N LYS A 57 -16.66 -15.34 11.18
CA LYS A 57 -16.86 -14.82 12.55
C LYS A 57 -16.14 -15.62 13.64
N THR A 58 -15.67 -16.82 13.36
CA THR A 58 -15.09 -17.75 14.33
C THR A 58 -13.70 -18.25 13.97
N HIS A 59 -13.30 -18.15 12.72
CA HIS A 59 -12.04 -18.73 12.23
C HIS A 59 -11.22 -17.76 11.41
N THR A 60 -9.91 -17.88 11.56
CA THR A 60 -8.87 -17.13 10.87
C THR A 60 -7.88 -18.09 10.23
N ILE A 61 -7.32 -17.76 9.08
CA ILE A 61 -6.20 -18.49 8.46
C ILE A 61 -4.90 -17.85 8.96
N ASP A 62 -4.06 -18.65 9.63
CA ASP A 62 -2.69 -18.25 9.94
C ASP A 62 -1.80 -18.41 8.71
N GLY A 63 -1.54 -17.31 8.03
CA GLY A 63 -0.73 -17.28 6.82
C GLY A 63 0.78 -17.17 7.07
N SER A 64 1.25 -17.35 8.30
CA SER A 64 2.67 -17.27 8.66
C SER A 64 3.57 -18.31 7.97
N PRO A 65 3.13 -19.54 7.65
CA PRO A 65 3.98 -20.52 7.01
C PRO A 65 4.53 -20.04 5.66
N ARG A 66 5.80 -20.35 5.36
CA ARG A 66 6.47 -19.89 4.14
C ARG A 66 5.90 -20.47 2.85
N TYR A 67 5.23 -21.62 2.90
CA TYR A 67 4.51 -22.18 1.76
C TYR A 67 3.29 -21.35 1.34
N ASN A 68 2.82 -20.43 2.19
CA ASN A 68 1.82 -19.46 1.84
C ASN A 68 2.45 -18.33 1.00
N ILE A 69 2.53 -18.52 -0.31
CA ILE A 69 3.13 -17.52 -1.19
C ILE A 69 2.32 -16.22 -1.24
N ALA A 70 1.00 -16.26 -0.99
CA ALA A 70 0.12 -15.10 -0.97
C ALA A 70 0.44 -14.12 0.18
N ARG A 71 1.21 -14.53 1.20
CA ARG A 71 1.69 -13.66 2.27
C ARG A 71 2.57 -12.49 1.78
N TYR A 72 3.16 -12.62 0.59
CA TYR A 72 3.99 -11.59 -0.02
C TYR A 72 3.21 -10.56 -0.82
N ILE A 73 1.88 -10.68 -0.91
CA ILE A 73 1.04 -9.67 -1.55
C ILE A 73 0.83 -8.51 -0.58
N ASN A 74 1.39 -7.34 -0.91
CA ASN A 74 1.35 -6.16 -0.07
C ASN A 74 -0.01 -5.43 -0.11
N HIS A 75 -0.23 -4.57 0.89
CA HIS A 75 -1.38 -3.68 0.91
C HIS A 75 -1.28 -2.56 -0.11
N SER A 76 -2.41 -2.22 -0.72
CA SER A 76 -2.60 -0.96 -1.43
C SER A 76 -3.96 -0.33 -1.12
N CYS A 77 -4.00 1.02 -0.98
CA CYS A 77 -5.25 1.79 -0.92
C CYS A 77 -5.95 1.89 -2.29
N ARG A 78 -5.25 1.51 -3.38
CA ARG A 78 -5.78 1.34 -4.75
C ARG A 78 -5.25 0.04 -5.32
N PRO A 79 -5.79 -1.09 -4.88
CA PRO A 79 -5.29 -2.41 -5.23
C PRO A 79 -5.58 -2.77 -6.69
N ASN A 80 -4.89 -3.81 -7.17
CA ASN A 80 -5.12 -4.45 -8.45
C ASN A 80 -5.56 -5.91 -8.31
N ALA A 81 -5.63 -6.42 -7.08
CA ALA A 81 -6.15 -7.73 -6.74
C ALA A 81 -7.13 -7.63 -5.56
N GLU A 82 -7.90 -8.67 -5.36
CA GLU A 82 -8.86 -8.78 -4.26
C GLU A 82 -8.93 -10.20 -3.72
N PRO A 83 -9.12 -10.37 -2.39
CA PRO A 83 -9.38 -11.67 -1.81
C PRO A 83 -10.85 -12.05 -1.98
N VAL A 84 -11.11 -13.30 -2.33
CA VAL A 84 -12.45 -13.87 -2.50
C VAL A 84 -12.56 -15.18 -1.71
N GLY A 85 -13.62 -15.31 -0.90
CA GLY A 85 -13.93 -16.56 -0.23
C GLY A 85 -14.34 -17.63 -1.25
N ARG A 86 -13.71 -18.82 -1.18
CA ARG A 86 -14.02 -19.95 -2.06
C ARG A 86 -13.76 -21.27 -1.34
N ASN A 87 -14.75 -22.15 -1.32
CA ASN A 87 -14.63 -23.50 -0.75
C ASN A 87 -14.03 -23.53 0.67
N GLY A 88 -14.50 -22.64 1.55
CA GLY A 88 -13.97 -22.55 2.92
C GLY A 88 -12.56 -21.99 3.05
N GLY A 89 -12.02 -21.38 2.02
CA GLY A 89 -10.70 -20.72 2.01
C GLY A 89 -10.73 -19.37 1.30
N ILE A 90 -9.57 -18.78 1.12
CA ILE A 90 -9.38 -17.49 0.44
C ILE A 90 -8.52 -17.67 -0.80
N VAL A 91 -9.02 -17.22 -1.93
CA VAL A 91 -8.26 -17.09 -3.17
C VAL A 91 -8.06 -15.60 -3.49
N ILE A 92 -6.91 -15.26 -4.04
CA ILE A 92 -6.63 -13.93 -4.54
C ILE A 92 -6.81 -13.93 -6.05
N ILE A 93 -7.64 -13.01 -6.53
CA ILE A 93 -7.92 -12.81 -7.96
C ILE A 93 -7.54 -11.38 -8.38
N ALA A 94 -7.28 -11.20 -9.67
CA ALA A 94 -7.06 -9.86 -10.23
C ALA A 94 -8.39 -9.09 -10.27
N SER A 95 -8.47 -7.91 -9.65
CA SER A 95 -9.65 -7.03 -9.69
C SER A 95 -9.70 -6.15 -10.95
N LYS A 96 -8.55 -5.99 -11.62
CA LYS A 96 -8.38 -5.30 -12.90
C LYS A 96 -7.22 -5.95 -13.67
N LYS A 97 -6.94 -5.51 -14.90
CA LYS A 97 -5.74 -5.92 -15.64
C LYS A 97 -4.49 -5.57 -14.82
N ILE A 98 -3.53 -6.49 -14.77
CA ILE A 98 -2.21 -6.30 -14.14
C ILE A 98 -1.17 -6.57 -15.23
N GLU A 99 -0.27 -5.63 -15.42
CA GLU A 99 0.79 -5.75 -16.42
C GLU A 99 2.02 -6.48 -15.86
N PRO A 100 2.87 -7.08 -16.71
CA PRO A 100 4.15 -7.61 -16.27
C PRO A 100 4.95 -6.55 -15.50
N GLU A 101 5.70 -6.99 -14.50
CA GLU A 101 6.49 -6.19 -13.56
C GLU A 101 5.65 -5.29 -12.61
N GLU A 102 4.32 -5.26 -12.72
CA GLU A 102 3.46 -4.57 -11.77
C GLU A 102 3.38 -5.33 -10.44
N GLU A 103 3.49 -4.63 -9.33
CA GLU A 103 3.31 -5.23 -7.99
C GLU A 103 1.84 -5.61 -7.79
N ILE A 104 1.59 -6.87 -7.43
CA ILE A 104 0.26 -7.37 -7.08
C ILE A 104 -0.04 -6.95 -5.66
N THR A 105 -1.18 -6.30 -5.47
CA THR A 105 -1.57 -5.75 -4.16
C THR A 105 -3.06 -5.90 -3.92
N TYR A 106 -3.47 -6.09 -2.65
CA TYR A 106 -4.87 -6.04 -2.25
C TYR A 106 -5.09 -5.15 -1.01
N HIS A 107 -6.34 -4.82 -0.70
CA HIS A 107 -6.67 -4.07 0.51
C HIS A 107 -6.80 -5.03 1.69
N TYR A 108 -6.03 -4.81 2.76
CA TYR A 108 -5.99 -5.72 3.92
C TYR A 108 -7.25 -5.72 4.81
N GLY A 109 -8.30 -4.95 4.44
CA GLY A 109 -9.46 -4.71 5.28
C GLY A 109 -9.27 -3.48 6.17
N LYS A 110 -10.38 -2.96 6.73
CA LYS A 110 -10.34 -1.74 7.54
C LYS A 110 -9.68 -2.00 8.88
N ASP A 111 -10.05 -3.07 9.56
CA ASP A 111 -9.60 -3.36 10.92
C ASP A 111 -8.10 -3.64 10.96
N TYR A 112 -7.62 -4.53 10.10
CA TYR A 112 -6.17 -4.80 9.98
C TYR A 112 -5.40 -3.54 9.56
N PHE A 113 -5.96 -2.75 8.65
CA PHE A 113 -5.33 -1.51 8.20
C PHE A 113 -5.17 -0.51 9.36
N SER A 114 -6.22 -0.29 10.14
CA SER A 114 -6.20 0.64 11.28
C SER A 114 -5.19 0.19 12.34
N TYR A 115 -5.17 -1.09 12.64
CA TYR A 115 -4.31 -1.62 13.71
C TYR A 115 -2.82 -1.67 13.30
N PHE A 116 -2.50 -2.21 12.12
CA PHE A 116 -1.11 -2.51 11.75
C PHE A 116 -0.48 -1.49 10.76
N VAL A 117 -1.28 -0.77 10.00
CA VAL A 117 -0.77 0.06 8.89
C VAL A 117 -0.92 1.55 9.18
N GLU A 118 -2.02 1.98 9.80
CA GLU A 118 -2.35 3.40 9.97
C GLU A 118 -1.40 4.09 10.95
N ALA A 119 -1.04 3.45 12.04
CA ALA A 119 -0.13 3.99 13.06
C ALA A 119 1.25 4.35 12.49
N GLY A 120 1.79 3.53 11.57
CA GLY A 120 3.05 3.80 10.86
C GLY A 120 2.91 4.66 9.60
N GLY A 121 1.68 4.96 9.21
CA GLY A 121 1.33 5.60 7.94
C GLY A 121 1.50 4.68 6.74
N CYS A 122 0.47 4.59 5.90
CA CYS A 122 0.49 3.74 4.73
C CYS A 122 1.64 4.09 3.76
N LYS A 123 2.42 3.08 3.39
CA LYS A 123 3.58 3.17 2.49
C LYS A 123 3.30 2.66 1.07
N CYS A 124 2.05 2.32 0.73
CA CYS A 124 1.72 1.87 -0.62
C CYS A 124 2.05 2.95 -1.67
N ALA A 125 2.21 2.54 -2.93
CA ALA A 125 2.61 3.43 -4.03
C ALA A 125 1.68 4.65 -4.16
N TRP A 126 0.35 4.45 -4.02
CA TRP A 126 -0.62 5.54 -4.09
C TRP A 126 -0.46 6.56 -2.95
N CYS A 127 -0.32 6.11 -1.70
CA CYS A 127 -0.15 7.00 -0.55
C CYS A 127 1.17 7.77 -0.62
N ARG A 128 2.25 7.13 -1.08
CA ARG A 128 3.54 7.78 -1.32
C ARG A 128 3.44 8.86 -2.39
N ALA A 129 2.82 8.55 -3.53
CA ALA A 129 2.60 9.53 -4.59
C ALA A 129 1.74 10.72 -4.12
N LYS A 130 0.68 10.46 -3.33
CA LYS A 130 -0.15 11.51 -2.71
C LYS A 130 0.67 12.41 -1.78
N LYS A 131 1.51 11.83 -0.91
CA LYS A 131 2.43 12.58 -0.02
C LYS A 131 3.44 13.40 -0.82
N ALA A 132 4.04 12.83 -1.85
CA ALA A 132 5.01 13.53 -2.72
C ALA A 132 4.36 14.72 -3.45
N ARG A 133 3.15 14.55 -3.99
CA ARG A 133 2.37 15.63 -4.63
C ARG A 133 2.05 16.76 -3.65
N LYS A 134 1.65 16.42 -2.42
CA LYS A 134 1.38 17.42 -1.37
C LYS A 134 2.64 18.22 -1.02
N ARG A 135 3.79 17.55 -0.84
CA ARG A 135 5.10 18.19 -0.57
C ARG A 135 5.53 19.11 -1.72
N ARG A 136 5.40 18.65 -2.97
CA ARG A 136 5.70 19.45 -4.17
C ARG A 136 4.83 20.71 -4.23
N LYS A 137 3.51 20.59 -4.01
CA LYS A 137 2.59 21.74 -3.97
C LYS A 137 2.98 22.75 -2.88
N ALA A 138 3.26 22.28 -1.67
CA ALA A 138 3.69 23.15 -0.56
C ALA A 138 5.01 23.87 -0.88
N ARG A 139 5.99 23.17 -1.48
CA ARG A 139 7.27 23.76 -1.90
C ARG A 139 7.07 24.86 -2.97
N MET A 140 6.20 24.61 -3.96
CA MET A 140 5.87 25.60 -4.99
C MET A 140 5.19 26.85 -4.39
N LEU A 141 4.25 26.68 -3.44
CA LEU A 141 3.59 27.79 -2.77
C LEU A 141 4.59 28.63 -1.96
N LYS A 142 5.49 27.99 -1.20
CA LYS A 142 6.57 28.68 -0.47
C LYS A 142 7.49 29.46 -1.40
N ALA A 143 7.88 28.87 -2.54
CA ALA A 143 8.74 29.54 -3.54
C ALA A 143 8.03 30.76 -4.16
N LYS A 144 6.76 30.65 -4.52
CA LYS A 144 5.95 31.78 -5.00
C LYS A 144 5.85 32.90 -3.97
N ALA A 145 5.59 32.57 -2.71
CA ALA A 145 5.52 33.55 -1.62
C ALA A 145 6.87 34.26 -1.40
N ALA A 146 7.99 33.52 -1.43
CA ALA A 146 9.33 34.10 -1.32
C ALA A 146 9.64 35.05 -2.49
N LYS A 147 9.28 34.68 -3.73
CA LYS A 147 9.46 35.54 -4.91
C LYS A 147 8.64 36.83 -4.78
N ARG A 148 7.38 36.76 -4.33
CA ARG A 148 6.54 37.95 -4.08
C ARG A 148 7.14 38.88 -3.03
N LYS A 149 7.65 38.32 -1.91
CA LYS A 149 8.34 39.12 -0.86
C LYS A 149 9.59 39.81 -1.39
N ARG A 150 10.39 39.13 -2.21
CA ARG A 150 11.62 39.73 -2.86
C ARG A 150 11.24 40.89 -3.80
N SER A 151 10.25 40.67 -4.68
CA SER A 151 9.79 41.74 -5.59
C SER A 151 9.25 42.95 -4.83
N ALA A 152 8.43 42.74 -3.77
CA ALA A 152 7.92 43.83 -2.94
C ALA A 152 9.05 44.61 -2.24
N LYS A 153 10.09 43.93 -1.73
CA LYS A 153 11.30 44.61 -1.15
C LYS A 153 12.03 45.46 -2.19
N THR A 154 12.21 44.95 -3.40
CA THR A 154 12.90 45.67 -4.49
C THR A 154 12.12 46.92 -4.89
N VAL A 155 10.79 46.85 -5.02
CA VAL A 155 9.94 47.99 -5.33
C VAL A 155 10.01 49.05 -4.21
N LYS A 156 9.98 48.61 -2.94
CA LYS A 156 10.07 49.54 -1.79
C LYS A 156 11.44 50.24 -1.73
N LYS A 157 12.54 49.52 -2.06
CA LYS A 157 13.88 50.10 -2.13
C LYS A 157 13.99 51.15 -3.25
N ARG A 158 13.46 50.87 -4.45
CA ARG A 158 13.45 51.79 -5.59
C ARG A 158 12.65 53.09 -5.30
N LYS A 159 11.48 52.97 -4.62
CA LYS A 159 10.71 54.15 -4.23
C LYS A 159 11.45 55.02 -3.21
N LYS A 160 12.18 54.42 -2.26
CA LYS A 160 12.95 55.16 -1.24
C LYS A 160 14.17 55.87 -1.80
N THR A 161 14.82 55.32 -2.82
CA THR A 161 15.93 56.02 -3.51
C THR A 161 15.44 57.21 -4.35
N ARG A 162 14.28 57.06 -5.03
CA ARG A 162 13.69 58.11 -5.87
C ARG A 162 13.10 59.28 -5.09
N ALA A 163 12.80 59.11 -3.81
CA ALA A 163 12.29 60.17 -2.92
C ALA A 163 13.41 60.96 -2.21
N LYS A 164 14.69 60.60 -2.41
CA LYS A 164 15.88 61.26 -1.82
C LYS A 164 16.71 62.00 -2.85
N SER A 165 16.34 61.92 -4.13
CA SER A 165 16.87 62.74 -5.24
C SER A 165 15.90 63.86 -5.58
#